data_7cb03b3bcb8d7d38b04c4c63b4aa400f
#
_entry.id   7cb03b3bcb8d7d38b04c4c63b4aa400f
#
_cell.length_a   1.000
_cell.length_b   1.000
_cell.length_c   1.000
_cell.angle_alpha   90.00
_cell.angle_beta   90.00
_cell.angle_gamma   90.00
#
_symmetry.space_group_name_H-M   'P 1'
#
loop_
_entity.id
_entity.type
_entity.pdbx_description
1 polymer ?
#
loop_
_entity_poly.entity_id
_entity_poly.type
_entity_poly.pdbx_seq_one_letter_code
_entity_poly.pdbx_strand_id
1 'polypeptide(L)'
;MKVLVPVKRVVDYNVKVRVKSDGTGVELANVKMSMNPFDEIAVEEALRLKEAGKATEVVVVSIGPAQASETIRTGLAMGADRGILVKAEGNVEPLAVAKILKAVAEQEKPGLIILGKQAIDDDSNQTGQMLAALLGWSQATFASKLEVEGSDFKVTREVDGGLQTVKLKGPAIVTTDLRLNEPRYASLPNIMKAKKKPIDDKSASDYGVDLTPHLEVLKTAEPPGRKGGVKVKDVSELVSKLKTEAGVL
;
A
#
# COMPACT_ATOMS: atom_id res chain seq x y z
N MET A 1 8.27 20.31 2.33
CA MET A 1 8.58 19.37 1.23
C MET A 1 7.30 18.83 0.62
N LYS A 2 7.34 18.33 -0.65
CA LYS A 2 6.25 17.57 -1.27
C LYS A 2 6.30 16.12 -0.78
N VAL A 3 5.14 15.53 -0.48
CA VAL A 3 4.99 14.10 -0.18
C VAL A 3 4.17 13.44 -1.28
N LEU A 4 4.68 12.36 -1.86
CA LEU A 4 3.98 11.53 -2.83
C LEU A 4 3.45 10.28 -2.14
N VAL A 5 2.18 9.96 -2.36
CA VAL A 5 1.52 8.82 -1.72
C VAL A 5 0.89 7.92 -2.78
N PRO A 6 1.56 6.83 -3.17
CA PRO A 6 0.96 5.78 -3.98
C PRO A 6 -0.19 5.10 -3.24
N VAL A 7 -1.32 4.89 -3.94
CA VAL A 7 -2.50 4.20 -3.40
C VAL A 7 -3.02 3.18 -4.40
N LYS A 8 -3.44 2.01 -3.93
CA LYS A 8 -3.98 0.93 -4.76
C LYS A 8 -5.47 0.75 -4.52
N ARG A 9 -6.22 0.57 -5.62
CA ARG A 9 -7.62 0.15 -5.59
C ARG A 9 -7.67 -1.37 -5.44
N VAL A 10 -8.27 -1.86 -4.36
CA VAL A 10 -8.37 -3.28 -4.02
C VAL A 10 -9.80 -3.67 -3.69
N VAL A 11 -10.09 -4.97 -3.66
CA VAL A 11 -11.36 -5.46 -3.11
C VAL A 11 -11.47 -5.06 -1.64
N ASP A 12 -12.60 -4.48 -1.24
CA ASP A 12 -12.84 -4.08 0.15
C ASP A 12 -12.71 -5.30 1.09
N TYR A 13 -11.98 -5.14 2.19
CA TYR A 13 -11.67 -6.24 3.12
C TYR A 13 -12.90 -6.86 3.80
N ASN A 14 -14.06 -6.18 3.77
CA ASN A 14 -15.32 -6.74 4.27
C ASN A 14 -16.02 -7.64 3.24
N VAL A 15 -15.56 -7.68 2.00
CA VAL A 15 -16.15 -8.51 0.94
C VAL A 15 -15.67 -9.94 1.10
N LYS A 16 -16.60 -10.89 1.10
CA LYS A 16 -16.25 -12.29 0.94
C LYS A 16 -15.89 -12.57 -0.51
N VAL A 17 -14.59 -12.69 -0.78
CA VAL A 17 -14.06 -13.00 -2.12
C VAL A 17 -14.54 -14.36 -2.58
N ARG A 18 -14.89 -14.48 -3.86
CA ARG A 18 -15.29 -15.73 -4.52
C ARG A 18 -14.38 -16.02 -5.71
N VAL A 19 -14.00 -17.25 -5.87
CA VAL A 19 -13.25 -17.71 -7.04
C VAL A 19 -14.22 -17.88 -8.21
N LYS A 20 -13.82 -17.48 -9.40
CA LYS A 20 -14.58 -17.74 -10.63
C LYS A 20 -14.73 -19.22 -10.88
N SER A 21 -15.83 -19.63 -11.48
CA SER A 21 -16.12 -21.04 -11.75
C SER A 21 -15.09 -21.72 -12.67
N ASP A 22 -14.43 -20.95 -13.52
CA ASP A 22 -13.37 -21.42 -14.43
C ASP A 22 -11.97 -21.43 -13.78
N GLY A 23 -11.84 -20.95 -12.53
CA GLY A 23 -10.57 -20.92 -11.81
C GLY A 23 -9.57 -19.89 -12.34
N THR A 24 -9.96 -18.96 -13.21
CA THR A 24 -9.06 -17.95 -13.82
C THR A 24 -8.77 -16.75 -12.93
N GLY A 25 -9.36 -16.68 -11.75
CA GLY A 25 -9.19 -15.55 -10.84
C GLY A 25 -10.35 -15.45 -9.85
N VAL A 26 -10.50 -14.25 -9.27
CA VAL A 26 -11.60 -13.92 -8.37
C VAL A 26 -12.68 -13.11 -9.08
N GLU A 27 -13.93 -13.24 -8.61
CA GLU A 27 -15.04 -12.44 -9.10
C GLU A 27 -14.88 -10.99 -8.67
N LEU A 28 -14.79 -10.08 -9.65
CA LEU A 28 -14.68 -8.63 -9.43
C LEU A 28 -15.91 -7.85 -9.91
N ALA A 29 -16.83 -8.51 -10.63
CA ALA A 29 -18.04 -7.86 -11.13
C ALA A 29 -18.97 -7.48 -9.95
N ASN A 30 -19.35 -6.20 -9.89
CA ASN A 30 -20.21 -5.65 -8.84
C ASN A 30 -19.69 -5.86 -7.41
N VAL A 31 -18.38 -6.02 -7.24
CA VAL A 31 -17.74 -6.14 -5.94
C VAL A 31 -17.35 -4.74 -5.45
N LYS A 32 -17.60 -4.47 -4.17
CA LYS A 32 -17.16 -3.22 -3.54
C LYS A 32 -15.63 -3.16 -3.55
N MET A 33 -15.10 -2.06 -4.08
CA MET A 33 -13.67 -1.75 -4.09
C MET A 33 -13.40 -0.60 -3.12
N SER A 34 -12.20 -0.57 -2.56
CA SER A 34 -11.74 0.49 -1.65
C SER A 34 -10.26 0.82 -1.87
N MET A 35 -9.77 1.84 -1.19
CA MET A 35 -8.34 2.05 -1.04
C MET A 35 -7.74 0.92 -0.19
N ASN A 36 -6.55 0.46 -0.55
CA ASN A 36 -5.81 -0.48 0.30
C ASN A 36 -5.62 0.11 1.71
N PRO A 37 -5.94 -0.63 2.79
CA PRO A 37 -5.90 -0.11 4.16
C PRO A 37 -4.53 0.44 4.59
N PHE A 38 -3.44 -0.18 4.14
CA PHE A 38 -2.09 0.34 4.43
C PHE A 38 -1.79 1.65 3.70
N ASP A 39 -2.42 1.88 2.55
CA ASP A 39 -2.28 3.14 1.81
C ASP A 39 -3.12 4.25 2.45
N GLU A 40 -4.26 3.92 3.08
CA GLU A 40 -5.01 4.88 3.90
C GLU A 40 -4.16 5.42 5.05
N ILE A 41 -3.38 4.55 5.70
CA ILE A 41 -2.41 4.92 6.74
C ILE A 41 -1.32 5.83 6.17
N ALA A 42 -0.85 5.56 4.95
CA ALA A 42 0.15 6.38 4.28
C ALA A 42 -0.38 7.78 3.96
N VAL A 43 -1.63 7.89 3.46
CA VAL A 43 -2.30 9.17 3.23
C VAL A 43 -2.45 9.94 4.54
N GLU A 44 -2.92 9.30 5.60
CA GLU A 44 -3.09 9.92 6.92
C GLU A 44 -1.75 10.48 7.44
N GLU A 45 -0.67 9.73 7.33
CA GLU A 45 0.65 10.19 7.78
C GLU A 45 1.12 11.40 6.99
N ALA A 46 0.97 11.39 5.68
CA ALA A 46 1.30 12.53 4.83
C ALA A 46 0.50 13.80 5.22
N LEU A 47 -0.78 13.63 5.56
CA LEU A 47 -1.63 14.73 6.02
C LEU A 47 -1.19 15.26 7.39
N ARG A 48 -0.84 14.39 8.33
CA ARG A 48 -0.30 14.79 9.64
C ARG A 48 1.00 15.57 9.49
N LEU A 49 1.89 15.13 8.59
CA LEU A 49 3.11 15.89 8.27
C LEU A 49 2.80 17.28 7.69
N LYS A 50 1.76 17.39 6.87
CA LYS A 50 1.32 18.67 6.31
C LYS A 50 0.74 19.60 7.39
N GLU A 51 -0.12 19.08 8.25
CA GLU A 51 -0.70 19.80 9.38
C GLU A 51 0.37 20.27 10.37
N ALA A 52 1.43 19.49 10.56
CA ALA A 52 2.60 19.87 11.36
C ALA A 52 3.57 20.84 10.64
N GLY A 53 3.24 21.32 9.44
CA GLY A 53 4.09 22.24 8.66
C GLY A 53 5.37 21.60 8.10
N LYS A 54 5.49 20.28 8.12
CA LYS A 54 6.64 19.53 7.59
C LYS A 54 6.51 19.22 6.10
N ALA A 55 5.28 19.05 5.61
CA ALA A 55 4.97 18.93 4.20
C ALA A 55 4.24 20.19 3.70
N THR A 56 4.47 20.56 2.44
CA THR A 56 3.82 21.70 1.76
C THR A 56 2.72 21.24 0.81
N GLU A 57 2.87 20.04 0.25
CA GLU A 57 1.94 19.47 -0.70
C GLU A 57 1.88 17.94 -0.51
N VAL A 58 0.66 17.37 -0.57
CA VAL A 58 0.40 15.93 -0.56
C VAL A 58 -0.23 15.55 -1.90
N VAL A 59 0.46 14.71 -2.66
CA VAL A 59 0.03 14.23 -3.97
C VAL A 59 -0.26 12.74 -3.88
N VAL A 60 -1.48 12.35 -4.23
CA VAL A 60 -1.89 10.93 -4.28
C VAL A 60 -1.75 10.42 -5.70
N VAL A 61 -1.10 9.28 -5.91
CA VAL A 61 -0.98 8.63 -7.22
C VAL A 61 -1.54 7.22 -7.20
N SER A 62 -2.29 6.84 -8.24
CA SER A 62 -2.76 5.48 -8.43
C SER A 62 -2.46 5.01 -9.86
N ILE A 63 -2.04 3.75 -9.98
CA ILE A 63 -1.76 3.09 -11.25
C ILE A 63 -2.80 1.97 -11.41
N GLY A 64 -3.55 1.98 -12.51
CA GLY A 64 -4.60 0.99 -12.77
C GLY A 64 -5.66 1.48 -13.74
N PRO A 65 -6.81 0.81 -13.80
CA PRO A 65 -7.89 1.18 -14.70
C PRO A 65 -8.49 2.55 -14.33
N ALA A 66 -9.28 3.12 -15.23
CA ALA A 66 -9.92 4.45 -15.04
C ALA A 66 -10.66 4.58 -13.70
N GLN A 67 -11.23 3.50 -13.17
CA GLN A 67 -11.92 3.45 -11.87
C GLN A 67 -10.97 3.67 -10.68
N ALA A 68 -9.65 3.56 -10.84
CA ALA A 68 -8.71 3.90 -9.78
C ALA A 68 -8.76 5.39 -9.39
N SER A 69 -9.37 6.23 -10.24
CA SER A 69 -9.71 7.61 -9.90
C SER A 69 -10.60 7.74 -8.67
N GLU A 70 -11.46 6.76 -8.38
CA GLU A 70 -12.31 6.73 -7.17
C GLU A 70 -11.46 6.64 -5.90
N THR A 71 -10.42 5.80 -5.92
CA THR A 71 -9.46 5.67 -4.83
C THR A 71 -8.68 6.96 -4.61
N ILE A 72 -8.26 7.62 -5.69
CA ILE A 72 -7.64 8.95 -5.61
C ILE A 72 -8.61 9.94 -4.99
N ARG A 73 -9.89 9.95 -5.39
CA ARG A 73 -10.93 10.83 -4.79
C ARG A 73 -11.09 10.59 -3.29
N THR A 74 -10.94 9.36 -2.82
CA THR A 74 -10.92 9.07 -1.37
C THR A 74 -9.75 9.77 -0.67
N GLY A 75 -8.52 9.67 -1.20
CA GLY A 75 -7.36 10.38 -0.66
C GLY A 75 -7.51 11.91 -0.68
N LEU A 76 -8.13 12.45 -1.75
CA LEU A 76 -8.45 13.87 -1.87
C LEU A 76 -9.51 14.31 -0.84
N ALA A 77 -10.47 13.44 -0.52
CA ALA A 77 -11.48 13.68 0.50
C ALA A 77 -10.91 13.61 1.92
N MET A 78 -9.90 12.78 2.17
CA MET A 78 -9.13 12.79 3.41
C MET A 78 -8.37 14.11 3.61
N GLY A 79 -7.91 14.77 2.53
CA GLY A 79 -7.26 16.07 2.62
C GLY A 79 -6.11 16.32 1.64
N ALA A 80 -5.70 15.35 0.84
CA ALA A 80 -4.64 15.51 -0.17
C ALA A 80 -4.97 16.65 -1.16
N ASP A 81 -3.95 17.25 -1.76
CA ASP A 81 -4.09 18.46 -2.57
C ASP A 81 -4.55 18.15 -3.99
N ARG A 82 -3.90 17.21 -4.64
CA ARG A 82 -4.21 16.74 -6.01
C ARG A 82 -3.89 15.27 -6.18
N GLY A 83 -4.36 14.73 -7.30
CA GLY A 83 -4.13 13.35 -7.66
C GLY A 83 -3.42 13.19 -9.01
N ILE A 84 -2.83 12.03 -9.22
CA ILE A 84 -2.30 11.56 -10.50
C ILE A 84 -2.88 10.18 -10.75
N LEU A 85 -3.59 10.01 -11.84
CA LEU A 85 -4.03 8.70 -12.33
C LEU A 85 -3.13 8.27 -13.48
N VAL A 86 -2.44 7.16 -13.31
CA VAL A 86 -1.69 6.52 -14.39
C VAL A 86 -2.51 5.33 -14.89
N LYS A 87 -3.15 5.49 -16.03
CA LYS A 87 -3.98 4.45 -16.62
C LYS A 87 -3.14 3.28 -17.11
N ALA A 88 -3.48 2.12 -16.60
CA ALA A 88 -2.93 0.84 -16.99
C ALA A 88 -4.03 -0.23 -16.91
N GLU A 89 -4.09 -1.09 -17.90
CA GLU A 89 -5.07 -2.18 -17.95
C GLU A 89 -4.44 -3.49 -17.50
N GLY A 90 -5.26 -4.39 -16.96
CA GLY A 90 -4.83 -5.70 -16.51
C GLY A 90 -4.09 -5.68 -15.16
N ASN A 91 -3.36 -6.75 -14.90
CA ASN A 91 -2.55 -6.89 -13.69
C ASN A 91 -1.16 -6.27 -13.91
N VAL A 92 -0.87 -5.18 -13.22
CA VAL A 92 0.45 -4.51 -13.29
C VAL A 92 1.32 -5.03 -12.14
N GLU A 93 2.39 -5.73 -12.50
CA GLU A 93 3.32 -6.33 -11.54
C GLU A 93 4.09 -5.27 -10.71
N PRO A 94 4.50 -5.59 -9.46
CA PRO A 94 5.17 -4.64 -8.57
C PRO A 94 6.38 -3.92 -9.16
N LEU A 95 7.19 -4.59 -9.99
CA LEU A 95 8.34 -3.97 -10.63
C LEU A 95 7.93 -2.94 -11.69
N ALA A 96 6.90 -3.22 -12.47
CA ALA A 96 6.37 -2.26 -13.45
C ALA A 96 5.75 -1.05 -12.73
N VAL A 97 5.01 -1.27 -11.64
CA VAL A 97 4.51 -0.20 -10.76
C VAL A 97 5.67 0.65 -10.22
N ALA A 98 6.74 0.02 -9.72
CA ALA A 98 7.90 0.74 -9.20
C ALA A 98 8.62 1.58 -10.29
N LYS A 99 8.70 1.08 -11.52
CA LYS A 99 9.26 1.83 -12.67
C LYS A 99 8.41 3.05 -13.03
N ILE A 100 7.08 2.92 -13.04
CA ILE A 100 6.16 4.05 -13.26
C ILE A 100 6.31 5.08 -12.12
N LEU A 101 6.29 4.62 -10.87
CA LEU A 101 6.44 5.50 -9.70
C LEU A 101 7.80 6.22 -9.70
N LYS A 102 8.86 5.58 -10.19
CA LYS A 102 10.15 6.24 -10.40
C LYS A 102 10.01 7.43 -11.35
N ALA A 103 9.41 7.22 -12.52
CA ALA A 103 9.22 8.29 -13.49
C ALA A 103 8.32 9.43 -12.96
N VAL A 104 7.27 9.08 -12.22
CA VAL A 104 6.45 10.07 -11.51
C VAL A 104 7.28 10.84 -10.48
N ALA A 105 8.10 10.17 -9.68
CA ALA A 105 8.96 10.79 -8.67
C ALA A 105 9.99 11.73 -9.31
N GLU A 106 10.57 11.39 -10.46
CA GLU A 106 11.50 12.23 -11.21
C GLU A 106 10.84 13.52 -11.71
N GLN A 107 9.56 13.46 -12.10
CA GLN A 107 8.78 14.64 -12.52
C GLN A 107 8.33 15.47 -11.31
N GLU A 108 7.79 14.84 -10.28
CA GLU A 108 7.21 15.48 -9.11
C GLU A 108 8.25 15.98 -8.09
N LYS A 109 9.43 15.37 -8.06
CA LYS A 109 10.54 15.66 -7.14
C LYS A 109 10.11 15.73 -5.68
N PRO A 110 9.45 14.69 -5.15
CA PRO A 110 9.04 14.67 -3.75
C PRO A 110 10.27 14.55 -2.84
N GLY A 111 10.18 15.11 -1.63
CA GLY A 111 11.18 14.88 -0.59
C GLY A 111 10.95 13.59 0.18
N LEU A 112 9.72 13.04 0.09
CA LEU A 112 9.33 11.80 0.76
C LEU A 112 8.26 11.08 -0.07
N ILE A 113 8.39 9.76 -0.18
CA ILE A 113 7.33 8.89 -0.69
C ILE A 113 6.89 7.98 0.47
N ILE A 114 5.58 7.99 0.78
CA ILE A 114 4.99 7.12 1.78
C ILE A 114 3.96 6.24 1.08
N LEU A 115 4.04 4.93 1.27
CA LEU A 115 3.11 3.97 0.70
C LEU A 115 2.82 2.83 1.68
N GLY A 116 1.74 2.11 1.48
CA GLY A 116 1.45 0.91 2.25
C GLY A 116 2.57 -0.13 2.14
N LYS A 117 2.85 -0.86 3.20
CA LYS A 117 3.86 -1.94 3.18
C LYS A 117 3.51 -3.03 2.16
N GLN A 118 2.24 -3.29 1.98
CA GLN A 118 1.70 -4.31 1.09
C GLN A 118 0.28 -3.95 0.66
N ALA A 119 -0.23 -4.58 -0.39
CA ALA A 119 -1.63 -4.52 -0.78
C ALA A 119 -2.32 -5.82 -0.36
N ILE A 120 -3.56 -5.73 0.15
CA ILE A 120 -4.29 -6.88 0.71
C ILE A 120 -4.79 -7.88 -0.33
N ASP A 121 -4.67 -7.56 -1.61
CA ASP A 121 -5.08 -8.41 -2.72
C ASP A 121 -3.99 -9.40 -3.17
N ASP A 122 -2.71 -9.03 -3.05
CA ASP A 122 -1.60 -9.86 -3.50
C ASP A 122 -0.50 -10.09 -2.44
N ASP A 123 -0.48 -9.29 -1.37
CA ASP A 123 0.50 -9.35 -0.27
C ASP A 123 1.98 -9.39 -0.72
N SER A 124 2.29 -8.88 -1.91
CA SER A 124 3.62 -9.00 -2.50
C SER A 124 4.70 -8.26 -1.71
N ASN A 125 4.38 -7.14 -1.06
CA ASN A 125 5.30 -6.34 -0.24
C ASN A 125 6.64 -6.02 -0.95
N GLN A 126 6.60 -5.59 -2.20
CA GLN A 126 7.78 -5.43 -3.06
C GLN A 126 7.96 -4.01 -3.62
N THR A 127 6.86 -3.30 -3.89
CA THR A 127 6.87 -2.05 -4.67
C THR A 127 7.75 -0.97 -4.03
N GLY A 128 7.62 -0.74 -2.73
CA GLY A 128 8.38 0.31 -2.03
C GLY A 128 9.88 0.06 -2.06
N GLN A 129 10.30 -1.17 -1.80
CA GLN A 129 11.70 -1.58 -1.80
C GLN A 129 12.31 -1.51 -3.21
N MET A 130 11.58 -1.97 -4.23
CA MET A 130 12.01 -1.86 -5.63
C MET A 130 12.13 -0.40 -6.07
N LEU A 131 11.17 0.45 -5.69
CA LEU A 131 11.21 1.88 -5.98
C LEU A 131 12.42 2.55 -5.34
N ALA A 132 12.74 2.22 -4.08
CA ALA A 132 13.91 2.75 -3.38
C ALA A 132 15.21 2.37 -4.10
N ALA A 133 15.33 1.12 -4.51
CA ALA A 133 16.50 0.65 -5.27
C ALA A 133 16.62 1.35 -6.63
N LEU A 134 15.52 1.51 -7.36
CA LEU A 134 15.49 2.17 -8.67
C LEU A 134 15.85 3.67 -8.61
N LEU A 135 15.50 4.36 -7.51
CA LEU A 135 15.84 5.76 -7.28
C LEU A 135 17.18 5.96 -6.58
N GLY A 136 17.77 4.91 -6.00
CA GLY A 136 18.94 5.02 -5.14
C GLY A 136 18.67 5.79 -3.84
N TRP A 137 17.41 5.77 -3.35
CA TRP A 137 17.00 6.50 -2.15
C TRP A 137 17.06 5.63 -0.90
N SER A 138 17.24 6.30 0.26
CA SER A 138 17.10 5.64 1.56
C SER A 138 15.69 5.10 1.75
N GLN A 139 15.56 3.96 2.43
CA GLN A 139 14.25 3.36 2.71
C GLN A 139 14.12 2.87 4.15
N ALA A 140 12.88 2.91 4.67
CA ALA A 140 12.49 2.21 5.88
C ALA A 140 11.13 1.52 5.66
N THR A 141 11.07 0.23 5.93
CA THR A 141 9.87 -0.60 5.75
C THR A 141 9.17 -0.87 7.07
N PHE A 142 7.86 -1.11 7.03
CA PHE A 142 7.04 -1.42 8.21
C PHE A 142 7.07 -0.34 9.29
N ALA A 143 6.99 0.94 8.90
CA ALA A 143 7.08 2.05 9.83
C ALA A 143 5.89 2.08 10.79
N SER A 144 6.19 2.16 12.09
CA SER A 144 5.23 2.41 13.18
C SER A 144 5.39 3.78 13.81
N LYS A 145 6.46 4.52 13.47
CA LYS A 145 6.66 5.94 13.83
C LYS A 145 7.52 6.63 12.78
N LEU A 146 7.17 7.87 12.43
CA LEU A 146 7.90 8.71 11.50
C LEU A 146 8.08 10.11 12.09
N GLU A 147 9.33 10.57 12.16
CA GLU A 147 9.70 11.91 12.62
C GLU A 147 10.56 12.58 11.55
N VAL A 148 10.29 13.87 11.28
CA VAL A 148 11.05 14.68 10.30
C VAL A 148 12.06 15.54 11.01
N GLU A 149 13.35 15.33 10.74
CA GLU A 149 14.48 16.06 11.31
C GLU A 149 15.22 16.88 10.23
N GLY A 150 14.74 18.08 9.97
CA GLY A 150 15.25 18.91 8.86
C GLY A 150 14.93 18.29 7.51
N SER A 151 15.97 17.84 6.77
CA SER A 151 15.85 17.10 5.51
C SER A 151 15.88 15.58 5.70
N ASP A 152 16.15 15.09 6.90
CA ASP A 152 16.30 13.70 7.24
C ASP A 152 15.03 13.16 7.92
N PHE A 153 14.94 11.84 8.02
CA PHE A 153 13.80 11.16 8.66
C PHE A 153 14.30 10.15 9.69
N LYS A 154 13.66 10.13 10.84
CA LYS A 154 13.85 9.10 11.86
C LYS A 154 12.63 8.21 11.85
N VAL A 155 12.82 6.94 11.55
CA VAL A 155 11.73 5.97 11.38
C VAL A 155 11.92 4.81 12.36
N THR A 156 10.90 4.54 13.16
CA THR A 156 10.81 3.31 13.95
C THR A 156 9.97 2.32 13.16
N ARG A 157 10.49 1.12 12.98
CA ARG A 157 9.91 0.05 12.18
C ARG A 157 9.68 -1.20 13.01
N GLU A 158 8.63 -1.91 12.65
CA GLU A 158 8.33 -3.23 13.22
C GLU A 158 9.24 -4.29 12.60
N VAL A 159 9.88 -5.09 13.44
CA VAL A 159 10.70 -6.25 13.05
C VAL A 159 10.35 -7.44 13.94
N ASP A 160 10.66 -8.67 13.53
CA ASP A 160 10.25 -9.88 14.26
C ASP A 160 10.72 -9.89 15.74
N GLY A 161 11.89 -9.35 16.01
CA GLY A 161 12.43 -9.25 17.38
C GLY A 161 11.98 -8.02 18.19
N GLY A 162 11.11 -7.15 17.63
CA GLY A 162 10.66 -5.92 18.32
C GLY A 162 10.69 -4.68 17.42
N LEU A 163 11.32 -3.60 17.88
CA LEU A 163 11.39 -2.32 17.17
C LEU A 163 12.82 -1.98 16.78
N GLN A 164 12.98 -1.45 15.57
CA GLN A 164 14.24 -0.90 15.08
C GLN A 164 14.05 0.55 14.66
N THR A 165 14.87 1.45 15.17
CA THR A 165 14.87 2.86 14.74
C THR A 165 16.04 3.13 13.82
N VAL A 166 15.74 3.66 12.63
CA VAL A 166 16.73 4.01 11.60
C VAL A 166 16.64 5.49 11.25
N LYS A 167 17.76 6.08 10.86
CA LYS A 167 17.82 7.43 10.31
C LYS A 167 18.04 7.35 8.80
N LEU A 168 17.16 8.00 8.04
CA LEU A 168 17.22 8.09 6.58
C LEU A 168 17.64 9.48 6.17
N LYS A 169 18.55 9.57 5.20
CA LYS A 169 18.79 10.81 4.47
C LYS A 169 17.69 11.03 3.44
N GLY A 170 17.16 12.25 3.37
CA GLY A 170 16.23 12.62 2.32
C GLY A 170 16.90 12.83 0.95
N PRO A 171 16.17 12.61 -0.16
CA PRO A 171 14.82 12.08 -0.22
C PRO A 171 14.74 10.60 0.17
N ALA A 172 13.58 10.14 0.64
CA ALA A 172 13.45 8.80 1.20
C ALA A 172 12.10 8.14 0.85
N ILE A 173 12.06 6.81 1.04
CA ILE A 173 10.85 6.00 0.89
C ILE A 173 10.54 5.32 2.21
N VAL A 174 9.28 5.42 2.64
CA VAL A 174 8.78 4.79 3.87
C VAL A 174 7.57 3.94 3.53
N THR A 175 7.58 2.68 3.94
CA THR A 175 6.38 1.85 3.87
C THR A 175 5.72 1.72 5.24
N THR A 176 4.39 1.85 5.29
CA THR A 176 3.63 1.97 6.53
C THR A 176 3.19 0.62 7.08
N ASP A 177 3.35 0.42 8.39
CA ASP A 177 2.68 -0.62 9.14
C ASP A 177 1.33 -0.11 9.70
N LEU A 178 0.44 -1.01 10.05
CA LEU A 178 -0.87 -0.69 10.62
C LEU A 178 -0.80 0.06 11.97
N ARG A 179 0.35 0.01 12.65
CA ARG A 179 0.59 0.66 13.95
C ARG A 179 1.03 2.12 13.83
N LEU A 180 1.28 2.62 12.61
CA LEU A 180 1.78 3.99 12.43
C LEU A 180 0.75 5.04 12.88
N ASN A 181 -0.50 4.87 12.46
CA ASN A 181 -1.60 5.77 12.81
C ASN A 181 -2.97 5.10 12.55
N GLU A 182 -4.01 5.80 12.96
CA GLU A 182 -5.40 5.47 12.60
C GLU A 182 -5.90 6.50 11.57
N PRO A 183 -6.30 6.06 10.36
CA PRO A 183 -6.77 6.96 9.31
C PRO A 183 -8.05 7.70 9.69
N ARG A 184 -8.12 8.98 9.33
CA ARG A 184 -9.31 9.80 9.53
C ARG A 184 -10.41 9.43 8.55
N TYR A 185 -11.66 9.62 8.98
CA TYR A 185 -12.81 9.56 8.08
C TYR A 185 -12.97 10.87 7.32
N ALA A 186 -13.28 10.77 6.01
CA ALA A 186 -13.62 11.94 5.22
C ALA A 186 -15.01 12.47 5.59
N SER A 187 -15.11 13.77 5.90
CA SER A 187 -16.39 14.41 6.13
C SER A 187 -17.16 14.67 4.83
N LEU A 188 -18.48 14.74 4.88
CA LEU A 188 -19.31 15.07 3.71
C LEU A 188 -18.86 16.34 2.98
N PRO A 189 -18.56 17.48 3.67
CA PRO A 189 -18.02 18.66 3.00
C PRO A 189 -16.70 18.39 2.27
N ASN A 190 -15.82 17.57 2.83
CA ASN A 190 -14.54 17.24 2.21
C ASN A 190 -14.73 16.32 0.99
N ILE A 191 -15.67 15.39 1.01
CA ILE A 191 -16.05 14.56 -0.14
C ILE A 191 -16.56 15.46 -1.28
N MET A 192 -17.39 16.46 -0.98
CA MET A 192 -17.89 17.41 -1.99
C MET A 192 -16.76 18.27 -2.58
N LYS A 193 -15.85 18.76 -1.74
CA LYS A 193 -14.66 19.50 -2.17
C LYS A 193 -13.72 18.64 -3.04
N ALA A 194 -13.52 17.37 -2.68
CA ALA A 194 -12.68 16.43 -3.39
C ALA A 194 -13.10 16.23 -4.85
N LYS A 195 -14.40 16.31 -5.15
CA LYS A 195 -14.91 16.21 -6.54
C LYS A 195 -14.33 17.29 -7.47
N LYS A 196 -13.95 18.45 -6.93
CA LYS A 196 -13.42 19.60 -7.69
C LYS A 196 -11.88 19.66 -7.69
N LYS A 197 -11.20 18.86 -6.85
CA LYS A 197 -9.73 18.84 -6.82
C LYS A 197 -9.18 18.21 -8.11
N PRO A 198 -8.04 18.71 -8.63
CA PRO A 198 -7.48 18.22 -9.87
C PRO A 198 -6.98 16.78 -9.74
N ILE A 199 -7.17 16.01 -10.78
CA ILE A 199 -6.53 14.72 -11.02
C ILE A 199 -5.90 14.81 -12.40
N ASP A 200 -4.58 14.69 -12.45
CA ASP A 200 -3.83 14.62 -13.70
C ASP A 200 -3.95 13.21 -14.27
N ASP A 201 -4.44 13.13 -15.52
CA ASP A 201 -4.71 11.87 -16.20
C ASP A 201 -3.55 11.56 -17.14
N LYS A 202 -2.87 10.44 -16.92
CA LYS A 202 -1.69 9.98 -17.65
C LYS A 202 -1.92 8.54 -18.11
N SER A 203 -1.17 8.13 -19.13
CA SER A 203 -1.06 6.73 -19.51
C SER A 203 0.27 6.14 -19.06
N ALA A 204 0.32 4.84 -18.80
CA ALA A 204 1.58 4.16 -18.54
C ALA A 204 2.60 4.32 -19.69
N SER A 205 2.10 4.42 -20.94
CA SER A 205 2.93 4.70 -22.12
C SER A 205 3.64 6.06 -22.08
N ASP A 206 3.06 7.07 -21.40
CA ASP A 206 3.66 8.40 -21.25
C ASP A 206 4.97 8.34 -20.43
N TYR A 207 5.17 7.27 -19.69
CA TYR A 207 6.36 7.00 -18.87
C TYR A 207 7.33 6.01 -19.53
N GLY A 208 7.01 5.48 -20.70
CA GLY A 208 7.89 4.55 -21.45
C GLY A 208 8.17 3.24 -20.73
N VAL A 209 7.28 2.81 -19.83
CA VAL A 209 7.44 1.58 -19.06
C VAL A 209 6.75 0.42 -19.75
N ASP A 210 7.48 -0.68 -19.93
CA ASP A 210 6.91 -1.94 -20.39
C ASP A 210 6.11 -2.60 -19.26
N LEU A 211 4.84 -2.90 -19.54
CA LEU A 211 3.90 -3.54 -18.63
C LEU A 211 3.69 -5.02 -18.94
N THR A 212 4.47 -5.60 -19.84
CA THR A 212 4.35 -7.02 -20.20
C THR A 212 4.50 -7.89 -18.93
N PRO A 213 3.49 -8.70 -18.58
CA PRO A 213 3.56 -9.56 -17.41
C PRO A 213 4.68 -10.61 -17.55
N HIS A 214 5.37 -10.88 -16.44
CA HIS A 214 6.37 -11.94 -16.34
C HIS A 214 5.81 -13.20 -15.68
N LEU A 215 4.65 -13.08 -15.02
CA LEU A 215 3.98 -14.17 -14.32
C LEU A 215 2.62 -14.44 -14.96
N GLU A 216 2.26 -15.71 -15.06
CA GLU A 216 0.96 -16.20 -15.48
C GLU A 216 0.27 -16.91 -14.32
N VAL A 217 -0.97 -16.52 -13.99
CA VAL A 217 -1.78 -17.22 -12.99
C VAL A 217 -2.44 -18.43 -13.66
N LEU A 218 -1.93 -19.61 -13.40
CA LEU A 218 -2.43 -20.84 -14.01
C LEU A 218 -3.76 -21.29 -13.41
N LYS A 219 -3.96 -21.09 -12.10
CA LYS A 219 -5.18 -21.52 -11.40
C LYS A 219 -5.37 -20.75 -10.10
N THR A 220 -6.61 -20.36 -9.84
CA THR A 220 -7.07 -19.84 -8.55
C THR A 220 -8.06 -20.82 -7.94
N ALA A 221 -7.91 -21.12 -6.64
CA ALA A 221 -8.80 -22.01 -5.90
C ALA A 221 -9.08 -21.46 -4.50
N GLU A 222 -10.22 -21.83 -3.93
CA GLU A 222 -10.47 -21.53 -2.52
C GLU A 222 -9.48 -22.30 -1.63
N PRO A 223 -9.04 -21.70 -0.49
CA PRO A 223 -8.20 -22.43 0.45
C PRO A 223 -8.94 -23.67 0.98
N PRO A 224 -8.23 -24.78 1.20
CA PRO A 224 -8.84 -25.97 1.77
C PRO A 224 -9.42 -25.67 3.16
N GLY A 225 -10.58 -26.24 3.45
CA GLY A 225 -11.23 -26.10 4.76
C GLY A 225 -10.30 -26.58 5.89
N ARG A 226 -10.11 -25.74 6.89
CA ARG A 226 -9.33 -26.13 8.09
C ARG A 226 -10.18 -27.04 8.98
N LYS A 227 -9.61 -28.15 9.42
CA LYS A 227 -10.21 -28.97 10.47
C LYS A 227 -10.06 -28.26 11.82
N GLY A 228 -11.06 -28.42 12.69
CA GLY A 228 -10.96 -27.93 14.07
C GLY A 228 -9.77 -28.57 14.79
N GLY A 229 -9.15 -27.81 15.69
CA GLY A 229 -8.08 -28.33 16.52
C GLY A 229 -8.58 -29.34 17.58
N VAL A 230 -7.66 -30.04 18.21
CA VAL A 230 -7.94 -30.98 19.31
C VAL A 230 -7.85 -30.23 20.64
N LYS A 231 -8.88 -30.35 21.47
CA LYS A 231 -8.82 -29.85 22.85
C LYS A 231 -7.98 -30.78 23.69
N VAL A 232 -7.02 -30.23 24.43
CA VAL A 232 -6.15 -30.98 25.35
C VAL A 232 -6.61 -30.77 26.80
N LYS A 233 -6.25 -31.69 27.69
CA LYS A 233 -6.66 -31.65 29.09
C LYS A 233 -5.85 -30.64 29.92
N ASP A 234 -4.57 -30.56 29.65
CA ASP A 234 -3.62 -29.73 30.38
C ASP A 234 -2.43 -29.28 29.52
N VAL A 235 -1.55 -28.47 30.11
CA VAL A 235 -0.36 -27.93 29.45
C VAL A 235 0.64 -29.03 29.07
N SER A 236 0.76 -30.07 29.89
CA SER A 236 1.70 -31.18 29.66
C SER A 236 1.32 -31.95 28.41
N GLU A 237 0.02 -32.23 28.22
CA GLU A 237 -0.50 -32.86 27.00
C GLU A 237 -0.30 -31.96 25.76
N LEU A 238 -0.51 -30.64 25.90
CA LEU A 238 -0.25 -29.67 24.83
C LEU A 238 1.22 -29.72 24.39
N VAL A 239 2.15 -29.59 25.34
CA VAL A 239 3.59 -29.62 25.05
C VAL A 239 4.00 -30.94 24.42
N SER A 240 3.47 -32.08 24.92
CA SER A 240 3.74 -33.39 24.35
C SER A 240 3.29 -33.47 22.89
N LYS A 241 2.05 -33.03 22.60
CA LYS A 241 1.51 -33.04 21.22
C LYS A 241 2.27 -32.11 20.28
N LEU A 242 2.67 -30.91 20.76
CA LEU A 242 3.48 -30.00 19.97
C LEU A 242 4.84 -30.58 19.61
N LYS A 243 5.46 -31.38 20.53
CA LYS A 243 6.73 -32.08 20.28
C LYS A 243 6.56 -33.28 19.36
N THR A 244 5.59 -34.15 19.67
CA THR A 244 5.52 -35.48 19.04
C THR A 244 4.67 -35.53 17.76
N GLU A 245 3.59 -34.73 17.71
CA GLU A 245 2.65 -34.75 16.57
C GLU A 245 2.90 -33.58 15.62
N ALA A 246 3.12 -32.37 16.15
CA ALA A 246 3.31 -31.17 15.32
C ALA A 246 4.77 -30.88 14.96
N GLY A 247 5.73 -31.36 15.75
CA GLY A 247 7.17 -31.18 15.48
C GLY A 247 7.62 -29.71 15.51
N VAL A 248 6.98 -28.88 16.36
CA VAL A 248 7.25 -27.43 16.43
C VAL A 248 7.97 -27.00 17.71
N LEU A 249 8.25 -27.96 18.60
CA LEU A 249 9.02 -27.78 19.85
C LEU A 249 10.14 -28.81 19.94
#